data_4f59c77cafeee84115a3ec7411537ba1
#
_entry.id   4f59c77cafeee84115a3ec7411537ba1
#
_cell.length_a   1.000
_cell.length_b   1.000
_cell.length_c   1.000
_cell.angle_alpha   90.00
_cell.angle_beta   90.00
_cell.angle_gamma   90.00
#
_symmetry.space_group_name_H-M   'P 1'
#
loop_
_entity.id
_entity.type
_entity.pdbx_description
1 polymer ?
#
loop_
_entity_poly.entity_id
_entity_poly.type
_entity_poly.pdbx_seq_one_letter_code
_entity_poly.pdbx_strand_id
1 'polypeptide(L)'
;MPIGSGAKYIDAQIEPATARGMTVDEDVIIMQPDAHLEEIYTNYADWDRSKNRCIEEGPLLFKPPIPEDFIVSPDTWDGLTPNSGLAVLMPDGKTIKQTQPFSRCTPETATSHYVPDDVDIYGEGITGAHGGSGLSAIGGTLRLGELDEPDDTIKHVLKINDYAAENLFYDSETKGYWWPAIRADGYAASTYGTKRTNPIVKECRMGALLALPAKMNIEELQLETIPVKILARAFQSYGAYVVDDTTWDVFAIITEWSPEGRVTDEFEKAWGFPFSQKCTNTPWTRDMAKIFLNLHVVNNNTSRTVGGGGKPLVPMAAPLSPSIKY
;
A
#
# COMPACT_ATOMS: atom_id res chain seq x y z
N MET A 1 1.01 -8.35 -11.64
CA MET A 1 0.75 -9.64 -12.35
C MET A 1 -0.21 -10.50 -11.53
N PRO A 2 -1.10 -11.28 -12.16
CA PRO A 2 -1.96 -12.23 -11.43
C PRO A 2 -1.16 -13.34 -10.74
N ILE A 3 -1.78 -13.98 -9.76
CA ILE A 3 -1.29 -15.24 -9.20
C ILE A 3 -1.25 -16.30 -10.32
N GLY A 4 -0.21 -17.09 -10.34
CA GLY A 4 -0.01 -18.15 -11.32
C GLY A 4 -0.44 -19.54 -10.81
N SER A 5 -0.74 -20.43 -11.74
CA SER A 5 -1.12 -21.83 -11.43
C SER A 5 -0.01 -22.64 -10.73
N GLY A 6 1.22 -22.13 -10.72
CA GLY A 6 2.37 -22.72 -10.02
C GLY A 6 2.54 -22.22 -8.59
N ALA A 7 1.67 -21.33 -8.09
CA ALA A 7 1.78 -20.76 -6.75
C ALA A 7 1.75 -21.84 -5.66
N LYS A 8 2.70 -21.72 -4.73
CA LYS A 8 2.82 -22.56 -3.53
C LYS A 8 2.48 -21.73 -2.32
N TYR A 9 1.51 -22.18 -1.55
CA TYR A 9 0.96 -21.45 -0.44
C TYR A 9 1.46 -22.02 0.90
N ILE A 10 1.88 -21.11 1.79
CA ILE A 10 2.14 -21.40 3.22
C ILE A 10 1.20 -20.52 4.01
N ASP A 11 0.43 -21.10 4.93
CA ASP A 11 -0.43 -20.35 5.84
C ASP A 11 0.38 -19.27 6.54
N ALA A 12 -0.01 -18.02 6.35
CA ALA A 12 0.72 -16.87 6.90
C ALA A 12 0.57 -16.80 8.44
N GLN A 13 -0.47 -17.43 8.97
CA GLN A 13 -0.79 -17.45 10.40
C GLN A 13 -0.84 -16.03 10.99
N ILE A 14 -1.48 -15.11 10.27
CA ILE A 14 -1.66 -13.73 10.73
C ILE A 14 -2.43 -13.75 12.07
N GLU A 15 -1.92 -13.03 13.07
CA GLU A 15 -2.61 -12.87 14.34
C GLU A 15 -3.82 -11.94 14.19
N PRO A 16 -4.91 -12.18 14.94
CA PRO A 16 -6.05 -11.27 14.93
C PRO A 16 -5.67 -9.88 15.45
N ALA A 17 -5.98 -8.84 14.69
CA ALA A 17 -5.77 -7.48 15.15
C ALA A 17 -6.63 -7.19 16.38
N THR A 18 -6.02 -6.92 17.53
CA THR A 18 -6.71 -6.68 18.80
C THR A 18 -7.47 -5.37 18.81
N ALA A 19 -7.02 -4.38 18.03
CA ALA A 19 -7.77 -3.15 17.79
C ALA A 19 -9.08 -3.39 17.02
N ARG A 20 -9.33 -4.60 16.53
CA ARG A 20 -10.52 -4.99 15.76
C ARG A 20 -10.93 -3.91 14.78
N GLY A 21 -9.99 -3.54 13.91
CA GLY A 21 -10.21 -2.42 13.02
C GLY A 21 -9.60 -2.67 11.66
N MET A 22 -9.99 -1.80 10.76
CA MET A 22 -9.41 -1.62 9.45
C MET A 22 -9.03 -0.16 9.30
N THR A 23 -7.85 0.11 8.79
CA THR A 23 -7.41 1.46 8.46
C THR A 23 -6.88 1.51 7.04
N VAL A 24 -6.53 2.71 6.60
CA VAL A 24 -5.80 2.93 5.36
C VAL A 24 -4.44 3.55 5.68
N ASP A 25 -3.51 3.34 4.77
CA ASP A 25 -2.40 4.22 4.53
C ASP A 25 -2.59 4.83 3.15
N GLU A 26 -2.21 6.08 2.93
CA GLU A 26 -2.56 6.78 1.70
C GLU A 26 -1.33 7.17 0.91
N ASP A 27 -1.27 6.69 -0.34
CA ASP A 27 -0.36 7.23 -1.33
C ASP A 27 -1.01 8.43 -2.03
N VAL A 28 -0.30 9.53 -2.06
CA VAL A 28 -0.65 10.70 -2.87
C VAL A 28 -0.23 10.43 -4.31
N ILE A 29 -1.21 10.42 -5.23
CA ILE A 29 -0.96 10.13 -6.63
C ILE A 29 -1.42 11.29 -7.49
N ILE A 30 -0.50 11.90 -8.26
CA ILE A 30 -0.79 13.05 -9.12
C ILE A 30 -0.45 12.72 -10.56
N MET A 31 -1.49 12.61 -11.40
CA MET A 31 -1.37 12.24 -12.81
C MET A 31 -1.70 13.42 -13.74
N GLN A 32 -1.41 14.63 -13.29
CA GLN A 32 -1.67 15.90 -14.00
C GLN A 32 -0.35 16.56 -14.43
N PRO A 33 0.31 16.09 -15.50
CA PRO A 33 1.65 16.56 -15.90
C PRO A 33 1.68 18.02 -16.35
N ASP A 34 0.51 18.60 -16.63
CA ASP A 34 0.35 20.02 -17.05
C ASP A 34 0.09 20.97 -15.86
N ALA A 35 0.02 20.45 -14.62
CA ALA A 35 -0.21 21.26 -13.44
C ALA A 35 0.98 22.20 -13.15
N HIS A 36 0.77 23.17 -12.24
CA HIS A 36 1.83 24.07 -11.79
C HIS A 36 3.02 23.28 -11.20
N LEU A 37 4.24 23.75 -11.49
CA LEU A 37 5.44 23.14 -10.92
C LEU A 37 5.68 23.64 -9.50
N GLU A 38 5.46 22.79 -8.53
CA GLU A 38 5.66 23.04 -7.10
C GLU A 38 7.08 22.71 -6.65
N GLU A 39 7.64 23.49 -5.76
CA GLU A 39 8.95 23.22 -5.16
C GLU A 39 8.81 22.34 -3.92
N ILE A 40 9.39 21.13 -3.95
CA ILE A 40 9.44 20.26 -2.77
C ILE A 40 10.80 20.39 -2.11
N TYR A 41 10.80 20.80 -0.84
CA TYR A 41 12.01 21.00 -0.06
C TYR A 41 12.25 19.86 0.95
N THR A 42 13.51 19.71 1.37
CA THR A 42 13.88 18.72 2.38
C THR A 42 13.29 19.10 3.74
N ASN A 43 12.70 18.12 4.42
CA ASN A 43 12.36 18.17 5.83
C ASN A 43 13.14 17.08 6.59
N TYR A 44 13.76 17.42 7.71
CA TYR A 44 14.57 16.51 8.53
C TYR A 44 13.77 15.85 9.66
N ALA A 45 12.47 16.04 9.71
CA ALA A 45 11.61 15.30 10.64
C ALA A 45 11.58 13.81 10.33
N ASP A 46 11.83 13.45 9.06
CA ASP A 46 11.83 12.06 8.63
C ASP A 46 10.49 11.38 9.02
N TRP A 47 10.52 10.15 9.52
CA TRP A 47 9.34 9.47 10.06
C TRP A 47 9.12 9.71 11.56
N ASP A 48 9.86 10.64 12.19
CA ASP A 48 9.68 10.99 13.60
C ASP A 48 8.32 11.68 13.83
N ARG A 49 7.40 10.97 14.45
CA ARG A 49 6.03 11.43 14.72
C ARG A 49 5.95 12.64 15.65
N SER A 50 7.02 12.93 16.40
CA SER A 50 7.06 14.09 17.32
C SER A 50 7.43 15.40 16.62
N LYS A 51 7.86 15.34 15.36
CA LYS A 51 8.34 16.49 14.61
C LYS A 51 7.33 16.95 13.55
N ASN A 52 7.48 18.22 13.15
CA ASN A 52 6.61 18.85 12.17
C ASN A 52 7.18 18.70 10.75
N ARG A 53 6.48 17.97 9.89
CA ARG A 53 6.84 17.79 8.48
C ARG A 53 6.37 18.91 7.57
N CYS A 54 5.59 19.87 8.06
CA CYS A 54 5.07 20.99 7.28
C CYS A 54 6.02 22.17 7.17
N ILE A 55 7.28 22.02 7.56
CA ILE A 55 8.29 23.09 7.59
C ILE A 55 9.44 22.72 6.66
N GLU A 56 9.83 23.66 5.80
CA GLU A 56 11.07 23.55 5.03
C GLU A 56 12.28 23.70 5.94
N GLU A 57 13.26 22.79 5.80
CA GLU A 57 14.46 22.77 6.63
C GLU A 57 15.75 22.66 5.84
N GLY A 58 15.68 22.22 4.58
CA GLY A 58 16.85 21.91 3.78
C GLY A 58 16.70 22.27 2.29
N PRO A 59 17.59 21.74 1.45
CA PRO A 59 17.63 22.09 0.03
C PRO A 59 16.39 21.62 -0.73
N LEU A 60 16.15 22.26 -1.87
CA LEU A 60 15.20 21.81 -2.87
C LEU A 60 15.51 20.39 -3.31
N LEU A 61 14.51 19.51 -3.28
CA LEU A 61 14.60 18.13 -3.76
C LEU A 61 14.33 18.06 -5.27
N PHE A 62 13.14 18.48 -5.69
CA PHE A 62 12.72 18.53 -7.10
C PHE A 62 11.46 19.39 -7.27
N LYS A 63 11.05 19.61 -8.54
CA LYS A 63 9.86 20.40 -8.89
C LYS A 63 8.89 19.57 -9.72
N PRO A 64 7.90 18.90 -9.11
CA PRO A 64 6.86 18.16 -9.80
C PRO A 64 5.67 19.05 -10.14
N PRO A 65 4.81 18.64 -11.12
CA PRO A 65 3.53 19.27 -11.35
C PRO A 65 2.52 18.87 -10.25
N ILE A 66 2.10 19.84 -9.44
CA ILE A 66 1.09 19.68 -8.39
C ILE A 66 0.06 20.82 -8.54
N PRO A 67 -1.27 20.52 -8.57
CA PRO A 67 -2.28 21.58 -8.57
C PRO A 67 -2.15 22.51 -7.37
N GLU A 68 -2.30 23.83 -7.59
CA GLU A 68 -2.05 24.86 -6.57
C GLU A 68 -2.96 24.70 -5.33
N ASP A 69 -4.19 24.25 -5.52
CA ASP A 69 -5.19 24.05 -4.48
C ASP A 69 -5.14 22.68 -3.80
N PHE A 70 -4.30 21.75 -4.29
CA PHE A 70 -4.20 20.42 -3.71
C PHE A 70 -3.33 20.43 -2.45
N ILE A 71 -3.95 20.22 -1.31
CA ILE A 71 -3.33 20.22 0.02
C ILE A 71 -3.31 18.81 0.59
N VAL A 72 -2.17 18.40 1.12
CA VAL A 72 -2.01 17.18 1.91
C VAL A 72 -1.77 17.63 3.36
N SER A 73 -2.86 17.93 4.03
CA SER A 73 -2.88 18.40 5.41
C SER A 73 -2.83 17.24 6.41
N PRO A 74 -2.49 17.52 7.67
CA PRO A 74 -2.61 16.53 8.74
C PRO A 74 -4.02 15.98 8.76
N ASP A 75 -4.12 14.66 8.88
CA ASP A 75 -5.41 14.08 9.25
C ASP A 75 -5.73 14.56 10.67
N THR A 76 -6.89 15.17 10.85
CA THR A 76 -7.30 15.82 12.12
C THR A 76 -7.42 14.82 13.28
N TRP A 77 -7.26 13.56 12.98
CA TRP A 77 -7.51 12.47 13.92
C TRP A 77 -6.47 12.34 15.05
N ASP A 78 -5.18 12.53 14.75
CA ASP A 78 -4.09 12.40 15.74
C ASP A 78 -3.20 13.64 15.86
N GLY A 79 -3.48 14.66 15.07
CA GLY A 79 -2.71 15.91 15.06
C GLY A 79 -1.28 15.75 14.50
N LEU A 80 -0.99 14.62 13.85
CA LEU A 80 0.30 14.39 13.23
C LEU A 80 0.37 15.04 11.84
N THR A 81 1.57 15.45 11.47
CA THR A 81 1.81 15.95 10.12
C THR A 81 1.84 14.81 9.11
N PRO A 82 1.42 15.02 7.84
CA PRO A 82 1.32 13.97 6.83
C PRO A 82 2.64 13.22 6.63
N ASN A 83 2.54 11.93 6.31
CA ASN A 83 3.69 11.08 5.98
C ASN A 83 3.45 10.18 4.77
N SER A 84 2.53 10.56 3.91
CA SER A 84 2.15 9.80 2.72
C SER A 84 3.32 9.58 1.77
N GLY A 85 3.28 8.48 1.01
CA GLY A 85 4.07 8.36 -0.21
C GLY A 85 3.51 9.30 -1.27
N LEU A 86 4.38 9.94 -2.06
CA LEU A 86 3.99 10.69 -3.26
C LEU A 86 4.48 9.97 -4.50
N ALA A 87 3.62 9.84 -5.50
CA ALA A 87 3.97 9.50 -6.86
C ALA A 87 3.38 10.53 -7.83
N VAL A 88 4.21 11.15 -8.65
CA VAL A 88 3.77 12.21 -9.56
C VAL A 88 4.29 11.99 -10.98
N LEU A 89 3.38 12.09 -11.96
CA LEU A 89 3.73 12.03 -13.38
C LEU A 89 4.35 13.36 -13.82
N MET A 90 5.60 13.30 -14.30
CA MET A 90 6.32 14.48 -14.75
C MET A 90 5.83 14.99 -16.11
N PRO A 91 6.16 16.25 -16.50
CA PRO A 91 5.70 16.87 -17.75
C PRO A 91 6.05 16.13 -19.03
N ASP A 92 6.99 15.19 -18.99
CA ASP A 92 7.32 14.34 -20.14
C ASP A 92 6.25 13.24 -20.40
N GLY A 93 5.26 13.09 -19.50
CA GLY A 93 4.19 12.11 -19.60
C GLY A 93 4.65 10.67 -19.44
N LYS A 94 5.85 10.45 -18.90
CA LYS A 94 6.49 9.14 -18.81
C LYS A 94 7.20 8.88 -17.48
N THR A 95 7.92 9.85 -16.98
CA THR A 95 8.67 9.76 -15.74
C THR A 95 7.74 9.91 -14.55
N ILE A 96 7.78 8.95 -13.62
CA ILE A 96 7.18 9.06 -12.29
C ILE A 96 8.28 9.37 -11.29
N LYS A 97 8.18 10.52 -10.64
CA LYS A 97 8.97 10.84 -9.43
C LYS A 97 8.21 10.46 -8.19
N GLN A 98 8.94 9.96 -7.21
CA GLN A 98 8.36 9.51 -5.95
C GLN A 98 9.14 10.10 -4.78
N THR A 99 8.48 10.27 -3.64
CA THR A 99 9.11 10.72 -2.39
C THR A 99 8.26 10.36 -1.18
N GLN A 100 8.88 10.27 0.00
CA GLN A 100 8.21 10.05 1.29
C GLN A 100 9.12 10.51 2.45
N PRO A 101 8.58 10.95 3.61
CA PRO A 101 7.18 11.32 3.84
C PRO A 101 6.84 12.65 3.16
N PHE A 102 5.75 12.70 2.41
CA PHE A 102 5.31 13.91 1.72
C PHE A 102 4.29 14.68 2.55
N SER A 103 4.47 15.99 2.61
CA SER A 103 3.55 16.93 3.24
C SER A 103 3.37 18.18 2.38
N ARG A 104 2.16 18.65 2.25
CA ARG A 104 1.81 19.96 1.67
C ARG A 104 0.70 20.57 2.49
N CYS A 105 1.08 21.09 3.64
CA CYS A 105 0.15 21.58 4.65
C CYS A 105 -0.50 22.92 4.30
N THR A 106 0.13 23.69 3.43
CA THR A 106 -0.39 24.93 2.85
C THR A 106 -0.04 24.99 1.36
N PRO A 107 -0.66 25.89 0.57
CA PRO A 107 -0.32 26.05 -0.86
C PRO A 107 1.13 26.46 -1.11
N GLU A 108 1.76 27.11 -0.12
CA GLU A 108 3.09 27.70 -0.27
C GLU A 108 4.23 26.76 0.12
N THR A 109 3.94 25.61 0.76
CA THR A 109 4.98 24.77 1.35
C THR A 109 4.74 23.30 1.06
N ALA A 110 5.62 22.71 0.27
CA ALA A 110 5.67 21.27 0.04
C ALA A 110 7.02 20.71 0.50
N THR A 111 6.98 19.64 1.28
CA THR A 111 8.18 19.05 1.88
C THR A 111 8.20 17.54 1.76
N SER A 112 9.41 16.98 1.77
CA SER A 112 9.64 15.55 1.88
C SER A 112 11.05 15.24 2.39
N HIS A 113 11.43 13.95 2.44
CA HIS A 113 12.74 13.54 2.93
C HIS A 113 13.48 12.60 1.98
N TYR A 114 12.89 11.45 1.67
CA TYR A 114 13.51 10.42 0.86
C TYR A 114 13.01 10.46 -0.58
N VAL A 115 13.92 10.49 -1.54
CA VAL A 115 13.63 10.48 -2.98
C VAL A 115 14.36 9.28 -3.60
N PRO A 116 13.64 8.22 -4.03
CA PRO A 116 14.24 7.14 -4.80
C PRO A 116 14.55 7.55 -6.24
N ASP A 117 15.16 6.65 -7.00
CA ASP A 117 15.36 6.82 -8.44
C ASP A 117 14.02 6.98 -9.19
N ASP A 118 14.04 7.76 -10.26
CA ASP A 118 12.89 7.94 -11.14
C ASP A 118 12.50 6.61 -11.80
N VAL A 119 11.21 6.40 -12.01
CA VAL A 119 10.70 5.21 -12.69
C VAL A 119 9.89 5.57 -13.93
N ASP A 120 9.87 4.66 -14.89
CA ASP A 120 9.06 4.77 -16.11
C ASP A 120 7.63 4.25 -15.79
N ILE A 121 6.60 5.05 -16.09
CA ILE A 121 5.20 4.63 -15.90
C ILE A 121 4.85 3.36 -16.69
N TYR A 122 5.56 3.10 -17.80
CA TYR A 122 5.41 1.89 -18.61
C TYR A 122 6.34 0.76 -18.16
N GLY A 123 7.12 0.97 -17.11
CA GLY A 123 8.07 0.02 -16.55
C GLY A 123 7.43 -1.03 -15.62
N GLU A 124 8.26 -1.64 -14.80
CA GLU A 124 7.82 -2.74 -13.93
C GLU A 124 6.95 -2.28 -12.73
N GLY A 125 7.00 -0.99 -12.35
CA GLY A 125 6.22 -0.39 -11.28
C GLY A 125 6.50 -0.98 -9.87
N ILE A 126 7.71 -1.51 -9.65
CA ILE A 126 8.05 -2.24 -8.41
C ILE A 126 8.62 -1.30 -7.37
N THR A 127 9.67 -0.57 -7.71
CA THR A 127 10.43 0.24 -6.76
C THR A 127 9.88 1.64 -6.61
N GLY A 128 10.08 2.25 -5.43
CA GLY A 128 9.65 3.62 -5.17
C GLY A 128 9.85 4.08 -3.75
N ALA A 129 8.98 4.98 -3.31
CA ALA A 129 9.16 5.74 -2.08
C ALA A 129 8.50 5.10 -0.86
N HIS A 130 7.77 4.01 -0.97
CA HIS A 130 7.07 3.44 0.19
C HIS A 130 8.06 3.05 1.30
N GLY A 131 7.86 3.60 2.50
CA GLY A 131 8.85 3.68 3.58
C GLY A 131 9.53 2.38 3.96
N GLY A 132 8.82 1.44 4.56
CA GLY A 132 9.39 0.19 5.06
C GLY A 132 10.02 -0.67 3.99
N SER A 133 9.41 -0.80 2.82
CA SER A 133 9.80 -1.77 1.78
C SER A 133 10.67 -1.21 0.65
N GLY A 134 10.59 0.09 0.34
CA GLY A 134 11.13 0.68 -0.88
C GLY A 134 10.33 0.30 -2.14
N LEU A 135 9.07 -0.12 -1.98
CA LEU A 135 8.17 -0.41 -3.07
C LEU A 135 7.48 0.86 -3.61
N SER A 136 6.82 0.72 -4.75
CA SER A 136 6.20 1.85 -5.44
C SER A 136 5.08 2.51 -4.63
N ALA A 137 5.06 3.85 -4.61
CA ALA A 137 3.96 4.65 -4.08
C ALA A 137 2.77 4.79 -5.06
N ILE A 138 2.78 4.11 -6.20
CA ILE A 138 1.67 4.04 -7.15
C ILE A 138 1.28 2.61 -7.49
N GLY A 139 2.27 1.71 -7.67
CA GLY A 139 2.01 0.32 -8.01
C GLY A 139 1.33 -0.43 -6.86
N GLY A 140 0.13 -0.96 -7.09
CA GLY A 140 -0.62 -1.74 -6.10
C GLY A 140 -1.49 -0.94 -5.15
N THR A 141 -1.49 0.38 -5.22
CA THR A 141 -2.42 1.25 -4.48
C THR A 141 -3.83 1.06 -5.01
N LEU A 142 -4.81 0.89 -4.14
CA LEU A 142 -6.24 0.86 -4.51
C LEU A 142 -6.64 2.24 -5.03
N ARG A 143 -7.17 2.27 -6.26
CA ARG A 143 -7.44 3.50 -7.01
C ARG A 143 -8.90 3.92 -6.92
N LEU A 144 -9.15 5.21 -7.19
CA LEU A 144 -10.51 5.71 -7.39
C LEU A 144 -11.23 4.91 -8.48
N GLY A 145 -12.52 4.62 -8.30
CA GLY A 145 -13.35 3.83 -9.20
C GLY A 145 -13.07 2.32 -9.20
N GLU A 146 -12.34 1.79 -8.21
CA GLU A 146 -12.06 0.34 -8.13
C GLU A 146 -12.85 -0.38 -7.02
N LEU A 147 -13.51 0.37 -6.12
CA LEU A 147 -14.25 -0.19 -4.98
C LEU A 147 -15.48 0.67 -4.60
N ASP A 148 -16.18 1.22 -5.57
CA ASP A 148 -17.35 2.08 -5.36
C ASP A 148 -18.65 1.51 -5.95
N GLU A 149 -18.57 0.49 -6.81
CA GLU A 149 -19.71 -0.16 -7.40
C GLU A 149 -19.77 -1.67 -7.12
N PRO A 150 -20.96 -2.29 -7.04
CA PRO A 150 -21.10 -3.71 -6.65
C PRO A 150 -20.46 -4.74 -7.59
N ASP A 151 -20.23 -4.38 -8.84
CA ASP A 151 -19.63 -5.22 -9.87
C ASP A 151 -18.17 -4.86 -10.21
N ASP A 152 -17.56 -4.01 -9.39
CA ASP A 152 -16.16 -3.63 -9.53
C ASP A 152 -15.22 -4.83 -9.51
N THR A 153 -14.11 -4.66 -10.19
CA THR A 153 -13.08 -5.69 -10.30
C THR A 153 -11.69 -5.07 -10.25
N ILE A 154 -11.00 -5.26 -9.15
CA ILE A 154 -9.60 -4.85 -9.00
C ILE A 154 -8.72 -5.80 -9.81
N LYS A 155 -7.96 -5.27 -10.78
CA LYS A 155 -7.18 -6.04 -11.77
C LYS A 155 -5.66 -5.91 -11.58
N HIS A 156 -5.23 -5.65 -10.37
CA HIS A 156 -3.80 -5.56 -10.00
C HIS A 156 -3.57 -6.14 -8.60
N VAL A 157 -2.30 -6.36 -8.25
CA VAL A 157 -1.89 -6.73 -6.90
C VAL A 157 -2.17 -5.55 -5.96
N LEU A 158 -2.62 -5.83 -4.75
CA LEU A 158 -2.81 -4.82 -3.71
C LEU A 158 -1.52 -4.58 -2.91
N LYS A 159 -1.54 -3.57 -2.06
CA LYS A 159 -0.58 -3.32 -0.99
C LYS A 159 -1.28 -3.31 0.35
N ILE A 160 -0.62 -3.87 1.34
CA ILE A 160 -1.08 -3.87 2.73
C ILE A 160 0.05 -3.48 3.68
N ASN A 161 -0.31 -2.82 4.78
CA ASN A 161 0.53 -2.77 5.96
C ASN A 161 0.01 -3.77 6.99
N ASP A 162 0.93 -4.38 7.72
CA ASP A 162 0.62 -5.37 8.75
C ASP A 162 1.35 -5.04 10.04
N TYR A 163 0.85 -5.50 11.19
CA TYR A 163 1.50 -5.23 12.46
C TYR A 163 2.79 -6.08 12.60
N ALA A 164 3.91 -5.46 12.27
CA ALA A 164 5.18 -6.14 12.15
C ALA A 164 5.65 -6.79 13.47
N ALA A 165 5.31 -6.20 14.61
CA ALA A 165 5.67 -6.76 15.91
C ALA A 165 5.05 -8.15 16.18
N GLU A 166 3.98 -8.51 15.48
CA GLU A 166 3.33 -9.81 15.58
C GLU A 166 3.50 -10.67 14.34
N ASN A 167 3.45 -10.09 13.14
CA ASN A 167 3.27 -10.84 11.92
C ASN A 167 4.49 -10.90 11.01
N LEU A 168 5.50 -10.05 11.18
CA LEU A 168 6.67 -10.06 10.31
C LEU A 168 7.88 -10.72 10.97
N PHE A 169 8.56 -11.56 10.20
CA PHE A 169 9.76 -12.28 10.64
C PHE A 169 11.04 -11.50 10.34
N TYR A 170 11.98 -11.52 11.25
CA TYR A 170 13.33 -11.01 11.08
C TYR A 170 14.39 -12.07 11.36
N ASP A 171 15.41 -12.12 10.53
CA ASP A 171 16.69 -12.75 10.83
C ASP A 171 17.86 -11.93 10.26
N SER A 172 19.07 -12.22 10.72
CA SER A 172 20.27 -11.49 10.29
C SER A 172 20.69 -11.79 8.85
N GLU A 173 20.22 -12.87 8.25
CA GLU A 173 20.53 -13.27 6.88
C GLU A 173 19.71 -12.45 5.88
N THR A 174 18.39 -12.39 6.08
CA THR A 174 17.46 -11.72 5.15
C THR A 174 17.17 -10.28 5.54
N LYS A 175 17.57 -9.84 6.75
CA LYS A 175 17.28 -8.49 7.27
C LYS A 175 15.77 -8.16 7.35
N GLY A 176 14.92 -9.19 7.42
CA GLY A 176 13.47 -9.03 7.57
C GLY A 176 12.70 -8.71 6.30
N TYR A 177 13.31 -8.80 5.13
CA TYR A 177 12.62 -8.55 3.87
C TYR A 177 12.86 -9.61 2.80
N TRP A 178 12.02 -9.60 1.80
CA TRP A 178 12.00 -10.53 0.67
C TRP A 178 11.68 -9.78 -0.62
N TRP A 179 12.14 -10.30 -1.76
CA TRP A 179 11.76 -9.73 -3.06
C TRP A 179 10.21 -9.66 -3.17
N PRO A 180 9.61 -8.55 -3.68
CA PRO A 180 10.23 -7.41 -4.35
C PRO A 180 10.72 -6.27 -3.43
N ALA A 181 10.49 -6.31 -2.13
CA ALA A 181 11.05 -5.31 -1.22
C ALA A 181 12.58 -5.29 -1.31
N ILE A 182 13.15 -4.09 -1.18
CA ILE A 182 14.61 -3.87 -1.23
C ILE A 182 15.18 -3.57 0.16
N ARG A 183 14.31 -3.41 1.16
CA ARG A 183 14.64 -3.15 2.57
C ARG A 183 13.49 -3.56 3.48
N ALA A 184 13.72 -3.49 4.78
CA ALA A 184 12.72 -3.47 5.83
C ALA A 184 12.92 -2.21 6.67
N ASP A 185 12.04 -1.98 7.65
CA ASP A 185 12.15 -0.86 8.59
C ASP A 185 13.49 -0.85 9.31
N GLY A 186 14.01 0.33 9.59
CA GLY A 186 15.29 0.48 10.31
C GLY A 186 15.29 -0.17 11.69
N TYR A 187 14.13 -0.36 12.30
CA TYR A 187 13.91 -1.02 13.57
C TYR A 187 13.52 -2.51 13.46
N ALA A 188 13.49 -3.09 12.28
CA ALA A 188 13.02 -4.48 12.06
C ALA A 188 13.69 -5.49 12.99
N ALA A 189 15.02 -5.37 13.20
CA ALA A 189 15.78 -6.28 14.06
C ALA A 189 15.35 -6.30 15.53
N SER A 190 14.74 -5.22 16.00
CA SER A 190 14.30 -5.07 17.39
C SER A 190 12.79 -5.19 17.58
N THR A 191 12.02 -5.25 16.49
CA THR A 191 10.56 -5.12 16.55
C THR A 191 9.82 -6.29 15.90
N TYR A 192 10.27 -6.75 14.72
CA TYR A 192 9.54 -7.78 13.98
C TYR A 192 9.41 -9.07 14.80
N GLY A 193 8.16 -9.56 14.93
CA GLY A 193 7.83 -10.77 15.64
C GLY A 193 8.02 -10.77 17.16
N THR A 194 8.39 -9.64 17.76
CA THR A 194 8.73 -9.59 19.21
C THR A 194 7.53 -9.70 20.14
N LYS A 195 6.33 -9.45 19.66
CA LYS A 195 5.10 -9.58 20.44
C LYS A 195 4.36 -10.92 20.21
N ARG A 196 4.82 -11.69 19.25
CA ARG A 196 4.19 -12.97 18.94
C ARG A 196 4.52 -14.02 20.00
N THR A 197 3.51 -14.79 20.42
CA THR A 197 3.68 -15.88 21.39
C THR A 197 3.93 -17.23 20.71
N ASN A 198 3.43 -17.41 19.49
CA ASN A 198 3.64 -18.62 18.69
C ASN A 198 4.85 -18.44 17.74
N PRO A 199 5.46 -19.51 17.24
CA PRO A 199 6.50 -19.39 16.21
C PRO A 199 5.98 -18.62 14.99
N ILE A 200 6.73 -17.61 14.57
CA ILE A 200 6.37 -16.82 13.39
C ILE A 200 6.73 -17.57 12.11
N VAL A 201 5.90 -17.40 11.10
CA VAL A 201 6.15 -17.95 9.76
C VAL A 201 7.29 -17.19 9.11
N LYS A 202 8.39 -17.88 8.81
CA LYS A 202 9.63 -17.26 8.30
C LYS A 202 9.45 -16.56 6.95
N GLU A 203 8.47 -16.96 6.20
CA GLU A 203 8.12 -16.42 4.89
C GLU A 203 7.32 -15.10 4.99
N CYS A 204 6.69 -14.82 6.15
CA CYS A 204 6.05 -13.53 6.42
C CYS A 204 7.11 -12.46 6.71
N ARG A 205 7.45 -11.67 5.72
CA ARG A 205 8.47 -10.60 5.78
C ARG A 205 7.99 -9.40 5.00
N MET A 206 8.66 -8.28 5.17
CA MET A 206 8.47 -7.14 4.28
C MET A 206 8.66 -7.56 2.81
N GLY A 207 7.71 -7.23 1.94
CA GLY A 207 7.69 -7.66 0.53
C GLY A 207 7.08 -9.04 0.27
N ALA A 208 6.62 -9.77 1.29
CA ALA A 208 5.91 -11.03 1.07
C ALA A 208 4.64 -10.79 0.25
N LEU A 209 4.39 -11.66 -0.73
CA LEU A 209 3.12 -11.70 -1.46
C LEU A 209 2.15 -12.59 -0.69
N LEU A 210 1.12 -11.99 -0.11
CA LEU A 210 0.05 -12.68 0.59
C LEU A 210 -1.17 -12.83 -0.32
N ALA A 211 -1.81 -13.99 -0.30
CA ALA A 211 -3.00 -14.25 -1.13
C ALA A 211 -3.97 -15.21 -0.46
N LEU A 212 -5.24 -15.14 -0.81
CA LEU A 212 -6.17 -16.23 -0.58
C LEU A 212 -5.84 -17.37 -1.55
N PRO A 213 -5.67 -18.62 -1.08
CA PRO A 213 -5.33 -19.72 -1.97
C PRO A 213 -6.33 -19.89 -3.11
N ALA A 214 -5.84 -20.15 -4.33
CA ALA A 214 -6.68 -20.29 -5.52
C ALA A 214 -7.77 -21.37 -5.41
N LYS A 215 -7.56 -22.36 -4.54
CA LYS A 215 -8.54 -23.45 -4.29
C LYS A 215 -9.54 -23.14 -3.17
N MET A 216 -9.34 -22.03 -2.46
CA MET A 216 -10.26 -21.61 -1.40
C MET A 216 -11.60 -21.19 -2.02
N ASN A 217 -12.67 -21.69 -1.47
CA ASN A 217 -14.00 -21.22 -1.82
C ASN A 217 -14.31 -19.96 -0.99
N ILE A 218 -14.30 -18.78 -1.62
CA ILE A 218 -14.55 -17.49 -0.95
C ILE A 218 -15.92 -17.46 -0.28
N GLU A 219 -16.92 -18.17 -0.80
CA GLU A 219 -18.26 -18.20 -0.22
C GLU A 219 -18.27 -18.87 1.18
N GLU A 220 -17.32 -19.76 1.47
CA GLU A 220 -17.16 -20.38 2.79
C GLU A 220 -16.70 -19.38 3.86
N LEU A 221 -16.13 -18.26 3.48
CA LEU A 221 -15.80 -17.17 4.39
C LEU A 221 -17.05 -16.45 4.93
N GLN A 222 -18.21 -16.65 4.30
CA GLN A 222 -19.48 -16.04 4.71
C GLN A 222 -19.34 -14.52 4.89
N LEU A 223 -18.80 -13.85 3.86
CA LEU A 223 -18.59 -12.41 3.86
C LEU A 223 -19.94 -11.67 3.77
N GLU A 224 -20.13 -10.71 4.67
CA GLU A 224 -21.39 -9.99 4.83
C GLU A 224 -21.51 -8.80 3.88
N THR A 225 -20.37 -8.14 3.55
CA THR A 225 -20.35 -6.89 2.79
C THR A 225 -19.92 -7.08 1.33
N ILE A 226 -20.47 -6.28 0.42
CA ILE A 226 -20.13 -6.35 -1.01
C ILE A 226 -18.68 -5.92 -1.27
N PRO A 227 -18.19 -4.79 -0.74
CA PRO A 227 -16.81 -4.35 -1.00
C PRO A 227 -15.75 -5.37 -0.54
N VAL A 228 -16.01 -6.10 0.55
CA VAL A 228 -15.07 -7.16 0.96
C VAL A 228 -15.06 -8.33 -0.02
N LYS A 229 -16.18 -8.67 -0.66
CA LYS A 229 -16.21 -9.72 -1.69
C LYS A 229 -15.39 -9.33 -2.93
N ILE A 230 -15.36 -8.04 -3.28
CA ILE A 230 -14.51 -7.51 -4.35
C ILE A 230 -13.03 -7.65 -3.94
N LEU A 231 -12.68 -7.22 -2.75
CA LEU A 231 -11.32 -7.36 -2.20
C LEU A 231 -10.90 -8.83 -2.11
N ALA A 232 -11.76 -9.73 -1.64
CA ALA A 232 -11.45 -11.16 -1.55
C ALA A 232 -11.09 -11.76 -2.90
N ARG A 233 -11.80 -11.39 -3.97
CA ARG A 233 -11.45 -11.78 -5.35
C ARG A 233 -10.11 -11.22 -5.79
N ALA A 234 -9.79 -9.98 -5.43
CA ALA A 234 -8.49 -9.38 -5.71
C ALA A 234 -7.37 -10.10 -4.96
N PHE A 235 -7.53 -10.37 -3.67
CA PHE A 235 -6.58 -11.15 -2.86
C PHE A 235 -6.38 -12.57 -3.40
N GLN A 236 -7.41 -13.19 -3.95
CA GLN A 236 -7.29 -14.53 -4.55
C GLN A 236 -6.62 -14.49 -5.94
N SER A 237 -6.92 -13.47 -6.75
CA SER A 237 -6.47 -13.38 -8.15
C SER A 237 -5.09 -12.75 -8.30
N TYR A 238 -4.75 -11.82 -7.43
CA TYR A 238 -3.53 -11.01 -7.53
C TYR A 238 -2.71 -11.00 -6.23
N GLY A 239 -3.35 -11.18 -5.07
CA GLY A 239 -2.72 -11.06 -3.77
C GLY A 239 -2.45 -9.61 -3.37
N ALA A 240 -1.69 -9.46 -2.29
CA ALA A 240 -1.20 -8.17 -1.79
C ALA A 240 0.24 -8.30 -1.30
N TYR A 241 1.07 -7.31 -1.58
CA TYR A 241 2.40 -7.21 -0.99
C TYR A 241 2.34 -6.52 0.37
N VAL A 242 3.07 -7.06 1.33
CA VAL A 242 3.34 -6.36 2.61
C VAL A 242 4.36 -5.26 2.32
N VAL A 243 3.98 -4.00 2.51
CA VAL A 243 4.81 -2.86 2.10
C VAL A 243 5.29 -1.98 3.25
N ASP A 244 4.64 -2.04 4.41
CA ASP A 244 5.02 -1.29 5.61
C ASP A 244 4.48 -1.92 6.90
N ASP A 245 4.95 -1.40 8.06
CA ASP A 245 4.45 -1.71 9.40
C ASP A 245 3.35 -0.71 9.78
N THR A 246 2.24 -1.20 10.31
CA THR A 246 1.18 -0.35 10.86
C THR A 246 1.62 0.37 12.16
N THR A 247 2.71 -0.05 12.80
CA THR A 247 3.20 0.44 14.11
C THR A 247 2.22 0.22 15.29
N TRP A 248 1.02 -0.18 15.04
CA TRP A 248 0.00 -0.55 16.02
C TRP A 248 -0.86 -1.70 15.46
N ASP A 249 -1.53 -2.42 16.34
CA ASP A 249 -2.22 -3.68 16.04
C ASP A 249 -3.54 -3.44 15.28
N VAL A 250 -3.44 -3.32 13.95
CA VAL A 250 -4.54 -3.07 13.01
C VAL A 250 -4.17 -3.63 11.63
N PHE A 251 -5.15 -3.90 10.78
CA PHE A 251 -4.95 -4.18 9.37
C PHE A 251 -5.08 -2.90 8.54
N ALA A 252 -4.23 -2.74 7.52
CA ALA A 252 -4.31 -1.59 6.63
C ALA A 252 -4.19 -1.99 5.15
N ILE A 253 -4.95 -1.30 4.29
CA ILE A 253 -4.79 -1.32 2.84
C ILE A 253 -4.31 0.06 2.39
N ILE A 254 -3.45 0.09 1.37
CA ILE A 254 -2.95 1.33 0.81
C ILE A 254 -3.94 1.84 -0.24
N THR A 255 -4.38 3.08 -0.09
CA THR A 255 -5.40 3.72 -0.94
C THR A 255 -4.89 5.01 -1.57
N GLU A 256 -5.49 5.42 -2.67
CA GLU A 256 -5.18 6.67 -3.35
C GLU A 256 -5.79 7.88 -2.65
N TRP A 257 -4.98 8.94 -2.57
CA TRP A 257 -5.39 10.31 -2.36
C TRP A 257 -4.82 11.16 -3.51
N SER A 258 -5.69 11.77 -4.28
CA SER A 258 -5.30 12.54 -5.47
C SER A 258 -6.08 13.84 -5.57
N PRO A 259 -5.72 14.75 -6.49
CA PRO A 259 -6.54 15.93 -6.78
C PRO A 259 -7.96 15.60 -7.21
N GLU A 260 -8.21 14.40 -7.73
CA GLU A 260 -9.53 13.92 -8.15
C GLU A 260 -10.38 13.44 -6.96
N GLY A 261 -9.76 13.11 -5.83
CA GLY A 261 -10.46 12.66 -4.63
C GLY A 261 -9.65 11.67 -3.78
N ARG A 262 -10.34 11.09 -2.80
CA ARG A 262 -9.82 10.02 -1.92
C ARG A 262 -10.68 8.78 -2.05
N VAL A 263 -10.04 7.63 -2.14
CA VAL A 263 -10.76 6.32 -2.13
C VAL A 263 -11.61 6.17 -0.87
N THR A 264 -11.16 6.68 0.27
CA THR A 264 -11.92 6.61 1.52
C THR A 264 -13.23 7.38 1.47
N ASP A 265 -13.24 8.55 0.82
CA ASP A 265 -14.45 9.39 0.67
C ASP A 265 -15.42 8.76 -0.34
N GLU A 266 -14.89 8.28 -1.47
CA GLU A 266 -15.66 7.56 -2.50
C GLU A 266 -16.31 6.30 -1.91
N PHE A 267 -15.54 5.51 -1.15
CA PHE A 267 -16.01 4.31 -0.46
C PHE A 267 -17.14 4.62 0.53
N GLU A 268 -17.00 5.64 1.39
CA GLU A 268 -18.02 6.00 2.36
C GLU A 268 -19.29 6.47 1.67
N LYS A 269 -19.16 7.22 0.59
CA LYS A 269 -20.31 7.65 -0.23
C LYS A 269 -21.02 6.47 -0.90
N ALA A 270 -20.27 5.49 -1.40
CA ALA A 270 -20.81 4.34 -2.12
C ALA A 270 -21.49 3.33 -1.18
N TRP A 271 -20.89 3.05 -0.03
CA TRP A 271 -21.31 1.95 0.85
C TRP A 271 -22.02 2.40 2.13
N GLY A 272 -22.00 3.71 2.45
CA GLY A 272 -22.69 4.29 3.60
C GLY A 272 -22.02 4.04 4.96
N PHE A 273 -20.74 3.64 4.96
CA PHE A 273 -19.93 3.50 6.15
C PHE A 273 -18.44 3.79 5.84
N PRO A 274 -17.65 4.31 6.82
CA PRO A 274 -16.27 4.68 6.58
C PRO A 274 -15.38 3.45 6.35
N PHE A 275 -14.37 3.62 5.50
CA PHE A 275 -13.34 2.60 5.25
C PHE A 275 -12.55 2.30 6.54
N SER A 276 -12.03 3.35 7.19
CA SER A 276 -11.29 3.23 8.44
C SER A 276 -12.25 3.14 9.63
N GLN A 277 -12.17 2.02 10.34
CA GLN A 277 -12.98 1.76 11.53
C GLN A 277 -12.11 1.13 12.60
N LYS A 278 -11.99 1.77 13.76
CA LYS A 278 -11.16 1.31 14.87
C LYS A 278 -12.00 0.81 16.03
N CYS A 279 -11.50 -0.22 16.72
CA CYS A 279 -12.12 -0.79 17.93
C CYS A 279 -13.60 -1.16 17.73
N THR A 280 -14.01 -1.50 16.49
CA THR A 280 -15.38 -1.82 16.13
C THR A 280 -15.54 -3.29 15.79
N ASN A 281 -16.79 -3.77 15.82
CA ASN A 281 -17.17 -5.11 15.40
C ASN A 281 -18.29 -5.01 14.37
N THR A 282 -18.08 -4.21 13.34
CA THR A 282 -19.02 -4.06 12.22
C THR A 282 -18.91 -5.22 11.24
N PRO A 283 -19.88 -5.41 10.34
CA PRO A 283 -19.74 -6.39 9.25
C PRO A 283 -18.46 -6.19 8.44
N TRP A 284 -18.10 -4.93 8.12
CA TRP A 284 -16.89 -4.58 7.39
C TRP A 284 -15.62 -5.05 8.09
N THR A 285 -15.44 -4.71 9.37
CA THR A 285 -14.22 -5.08 10.12
C THR A 285 -14.12 -6.58 10.38
N ARG A 286 -15.27 -7.26 10.60
CA ARG A 286 -15.29 -8.74 10.73
C ARG A 286 -14.89 -9.42 9.42
N ASP A 287 -15.40 -8.92 8.30
CA ASP A 287 -15.12 -9.49 6.98
C ASP A 287 -13.65 -9.28 6.59
N MET A 288 -13.09 -8.09 6.84
CA MET A 288 -11.66 -7.84 6.61
C MET A 288 -10.78 -8.74 7.48
N ALA A 289 -11.14 -8.93 8.75
CA ALA A 289 -10.44 -9.87 9.61
C ALA A 289 -10.49 -11.32 9.04
N LYS A 290 -11.64 -11.77 8.49
CA LYS A 290 -11.71 -13.07 7.82
C LYS A 290 -10.76 -13.19 6.64
N ILE A 291 -10.59 -12.13 5.84
CA ILE A 291 -9.61 -12.14 4.75
C ILE A 291 -8.20 -12.27 5.31
N PHE A 292 -7.78 -11.36 6.20
CA PHE A 292 -6.41 -11.32 6.70
C PHE A 292 -6.01 -12.62 7.41
N LEU A 293 -6.89 -13.19 8.24
CA LEU A 293 -6.66 -14.45 8.95
C LEU A 293 -6.59 -15.69 8.03
N ASN A 294 -7.01 -15.58 6.78
CA ASN A 294 -6.92 -16.66 5.79
C ASN A 294 -5.86 -16.40 4.71
N LEU A 295 -5.03 -15.37 4.86
CA LEU A 295 -3.95 -15.11 3.93
C LEU A 295 -2.85 -16.17 4.03
N HIS A 296 -2.29 -16.50 2.90
CA HIS A 296 -1.15 -17.41 2.75
C HIS A 296 -0.04 -16.69 1.99
N VAL A 297 1.19 -16.93 2.40
CA VAL A 297 2.36 -16.49 1.64
C VAL A 297 2.48 -17.30 0.36
N VAL A 298 2.62 -16.64 -0.77
CA VAL A 298 3.02 -17.26 -2.05
C VAL A 298 4.53 -17.50 -2.00
N ASN A 299 4.94 -18.62 -1.43
CA ASN A 299 6.32 -18.92 -1.04
C ASN A 299 7.32 -18.95 -2.20
N ASN A 300 6.86 -19.24 -3.41
CA ASN A 300 7.69 -19.25 -4.60
C ASN A 300 7.52 -17.99 -5.47
N ASN A 301 7.05 -16.88 -4.88
CA ASN A 301 7.05 -15.57 -5.52
C ASN A 301 8.48 -15.00 -5.52
N THR A 302 9.06 -14.85 -6.70
CA THR A 302 10.41 -14.33 -6.92
C THR A 302 10.47 -13.50 -8.20
N SER A 303 11.56 -12.79 -8.45
CA SER A 303 11.76 -12.06 -9.71
C SER A 303 11.69 -12.93 -10.98
N ARG A 304 11.87 -14.25 -10.83
CA ARG A 304 11.77 -15.22 -11.94
C ARG A 304 10.41 -15.92 -12.01
N THR A 305 9.67 -15.93 -10.92
CA THR A 305 8.37 -16.63 -10.77
C THR A 305 7.35 -15.70 -10.11
N VAL A 306 7.15 -14.53 -10.72
CA VAL A 306 6.21 -13.53 -10.20
C VAL A 306 4.82 -14.14 -10.07
N GLY A 307 4.15 -13.90 -8.92
CA GLY A 307 2.86 -14.53 -8.60
C GLY A 307 2.94 -16.05 -8.38
N GLY A 308 4.15 -16.61 -8.16
CA GLY A 308 4.37 -18.04 -8.00
C GLY A 308 4.55 -18.80 -9.32
N GLY A 309 4.54 -18.11 -10.47
CA GLY A 309 4.79 -18.67 -11.79
C GLY A 309 3.67 -19.59 -12.34
N GLY A 310 3.89 -20.15 -13.52
CA GLY A 310 2.89 -20.92 -14.24
C GLY A 310 1.93 -20.04 -15.05
N LYS A 311 0.79 -20.60 -15.47
CA LYS A 311 -0.22 -19.85 -16.22
C LYS A 311 -0.99 -18.93 -15.25
N PRO A 312 -1.19 -17.63 -15.57
CA PRO A 312 -2.02 -16.74 -14.78
C PRO A 312 -3.42 -17.30 -14.53
N LEU A 313 -3.92 -17.16 -13.30
CA LEU A 313 -5.27 -17.66 -12.93
C LEU A 313 -6.39 -16.82 -13.56
N VAL A 314 -6.12 -15.55 -13.80
CA VAL A 314 -7.02 -14.61 -14.47
C VAL A 314 -6.29 -13.93 -15.63
N PRO A 315 -6.99 -13.38 -16.64
CA PRO A 315 -6.35 -12.63 -17.71
C PRO A 315 -5.50 -11.48 -17.15
N MET A 316 -4.34 -11.26 -17.74
CA MET A 316 -3.54 -10.09 -17.42
C MET A 316 -4.26 -8.83 -17.91
N ALA A 317 -4.19 -7.75 -17.13
CA ALA A 317 -4.58 -6.44 -17.61
C ALA A 317 -3.74 -6.06 -18.84
N ALA A 318 -4.32 -5.30 -19.76
CA ALA A 318 -3.57 -4.76 -20.88
C ALA A 318 -2.44 -3.88 -20.33
N PRO A 319 -1.23 -3.94 -20.91
CA PRO A 319 -0.17 -3.03 -20.51
C PRO A 319 -0.57 -1.58 -20.80
N LEU A 320 -0.11 -0.66 -19.97
CA LEU A 320 -0.21 0.76 -20.26
C LEU A 320 0.45 1.05 -21.62
N SER A 321 -0.14 1.94 -22.38
CA SER A 321 0.38 2.31 -23.70
C SER A 321 0.45 3.84 -23.81
N PRO A 322 1.54 4.39 -24.40
CA PRO A 322 1.65 5.83 -24.63
C PRO A 322 0.52 6.45 -25.48
N SER A 323 -0.24 5.61 -26.17
CA SER A 323 -1.39 6.06 -26.99
C SER A 323 -2.70 6.22 -26.21
N ILE A 324 -2.76 5.79 -24.96
CA ILE A 324 -3.92 6.02 -24.10
C ILE A 324 -3.76 7.41 -23.48
N LYS A 325 -4.57 8.35 -23.96
CA LYS A 325 -4.73 9.65 -23.28
C LYS A 325 -5.70 9.40 -22.12
N TYR A 326 -5.25 9.68 -20.93
CA TYR A 326 -6.06 9.71 -19.70
C TYR A 326 -6.92 10.95 -19.67
#